data_7e46a055cfd6915b8ebab52d1f4fd393
#
_entry.id   7e46a055cfd6915b8ebab52d1f4fd393
#
_cell.length_a   1.000
_cell.length_b   1.000
_cell.length_c   1.000
_cell.angle_alpha   90.00
_cell.angle_beta   90.00
_cell.angle_gamma   90.00
#
_symmetry.space_group_name_H-M   'P 1'
#
loop_
_entity.id
_entity.type
_entity.pdbx_description
1 polymer ?
#
loop_
_entity_poly.entity_id
_entity_poly.type
_entity_poly.pdbx_seq_one_letter_code
_entity_poly.pdbx_strand_id
1 'polypeptide(L)'
;MDWLNHLFSSDKFLGVEWSVWKVVGWLGNVVFFSRFFVQWYATEKKKRVVVPQAFWWLSLTGSLLLLTYSLHQKDSVFIFAYLFTWIPYIRNLMIHRQNKAAQSVCTGCGQKNPPHSNFCPNCGGKIS
;
A
#
# COMPACT_ATOMS: atom_id res chain seq x y z
N MET A 1 18.27 17.87 -35.36
CA MET A 1 18.62 16.70 -34.53
C MET A 1 19.17 17.06 -33.13
N ASP A 2 19.13 18.33 -32.77
CA ASP A 2 19.69 18.82 -31.48
C ASP A 2 18.81 18.49 -30.25
N TRP A 3 17.54 18.21 -30.46
CA TRP A 3 16.61 17.82 -29.40
C TRP A 3 16.93 16.44 -28.80
N LEU A 4 17.48 15.50 -29.58
CA LEU A 4 17.93 14.19 -29.09
C LEU A 4 19.19 14.33 -28.21
N ASN A 5 20.12 15.20 -28.59
CA ASN A 5 21.31 15.48 -27.79
C ASN A 5 20.95 16.18 -26.48
N HIS A 6 19.88 16.98 -26.45
CA HIS A 6 19.35 17.60 -25.23
C HIS A 6 18.67 16.60 -24.31
N LEU A 7 18.08 15.55 -24.86
CA LEU A 7 17.46 14.46 -24.08
C LEU A 7 18.49 13.53 -23.41
N PHE A 8 19.65 13.35 -24.06
CA PHE A 8 20.69 12.41 -23.62
C PHE A 8 21.96 13.08 -23.09
N SER A 9 21.93 14.38 -22.84
CA SER A 9 23.05 15.07 -22.16
C SER A 9 23.29 14.44 -20.79
N SER A 10 24.53 14.10 -20.53
CA SER A 10 24.98 13.21 -19.43
C SER A 10 24.46 13.54 -18.02
N ASP A 11 24.06 14.78 -17.81
CA ASP A 11 23.56 15.25 -16.51
C ASP A 11 22.04 15.47 -16.48
N LYS A 12 21.36 15.38 -17.64
CA LYS A 12 19.93 15.67 -17.79
C LYS A 12 19.26 14.64 -18.69
N PHE A 13 18.87 13.50 -18.14
CA PHE A 13 18.04 12.54 -18.86
C PHE A 13 16.59 13.04 -18.84
N LEU A 14 15.97 13.21 -20.02
CA LEU A 14 14.63 13.78 -20.20
C LEU A 14 14.45 15.20 -19.61
N GLY A 15 15.50 16.02 -19.60
CA GLY A 15 15.45 17.37 -19.02
C GLY A 15 15.42 17.43 -17.50
N VAL A 16 15.67 16.31 -16.84
CA VAL A 16 15.64 16.18 -15.38
C VAL A 16 17.05 16.04 -14.84
N GLU A 17 17.44 16.92 -13.93
CA GLU A 17 18.71 16.78 -13.20
C GLU A 17 18.61 15.62 -12.22
N TRP A 18 19.41 14.58 -12.45
CA TRP A 18 19.41 13.40 -11.59
C TRP A 18 20.21 13.66 -10.32
N SER A 19 19.57 13.54 -9.19
CA SER A 19 20.18 13.56 -7.88
C SER A 19 19.75 12.33 -7.08
N VAL A 20 20.50 11.98 -6.04
CA VAL A 20 20.17 10.86 -5.13
C VAL A 20 18.74 11.00 -4.60
N TRP A 21 18.33 12.21 -4.30
CA TRP A 21 16.99 12.50 -3.80
C TRP A 21 15.87 12.25 -4.82
N LYS A 22 16.15 12.51 -6.10
CA LYS A 22 15.20 12.17 -7.16
C LYS A 22 15.06 10.66 -7.35
N VAL A 23 16.14 9.91 -7.18
CA VAL A 23 16.09 8.45 -7.20
C VAL A 23 15.23 7.93 -6.04
N VAL A 24 15.37 8.50 -4.84
CA VAL A 24 14.50 8.17 -3.68
C VAL A 24 13.03 8.46 -3.99
N GLY A 25 12.73 9.63 -4.59
CA GLY A 25 11.37 9.98 -5.02
C GLY A 25 10.80 9.00 -6.05
N TRP A 26 11.58 8.62 -7.06
CA TRP A 26 11.17 7.64 -8.07
C TRP A 26 10.95 6.25 -7.47
N LEU A 27 11.83 5.78 -6.60
CA LEU A 27 11.63 4.52 -5.86
C LEU A 27 10.36 4.58 -5.02
N GLY A 28 10.13 5.68 -4.33
CA GLY A 28 8.91 5.90 -3.57
C GLY A 28 7.65 5.80 -4.45
N ASN A 29 7.66 6.40 -5.64
CA ASN A 29 6.57 6.29 -6.60
C ASN A 29 6.36 4.85 -7.08
N VAL A 30 7.42 4.14 -7.46
CA VAL A 30 7.33 2.74 -7.92
C VAL A 30 6.73 1.86 -6.82
N VAL A 31 7.22 1.96 -5.60
CA VAL A 31 6.69 1.22 -4.44
C VAL A 31 5.25 1.61 -4.16
N PHE A 32 4.93 2.89 -4.18
CA PHE A 32 3.58 3.37 -3.93
C PHE A 32 2.57 2.92 -4.98
N PHE A 33 2.94 2.93 -6.25
CA PHE A 33 2.07 2.47 -7.34
C PHE A 33 1.98 0.95 -7.43
N SER A 34 3.02 0.21 -7.03
CA SER A 34 3.00 -1.26 -7.05
C SER A 34 1.85 -1.85 -6.22
N ARG A 35 1.34 -1.11 -5.24
CA ARG A 35 0.17 -1.51 -4.44
C ARG A 35 -1.07 -1.78 -5.30
N PHE A 36 -1.26 -1.02 -6.38
CA PHE A 36 -2.39 -1.20 -7.28
C PHE A 36 -2.27 -2.50 -8.08
N PHE A 37 -1.07 -2.86 -8.50
CA PHE A 37 -0.82 -4.15 -9.14
C PHE A 37 -1.09 -5.32 -8.20
N VAL A 38 -0.64 -5.21 -6.95
CA VAL A 38 -0.90 -6.23 -5.92
C VAL A 38 -2.40 -6.37 -5.66
N GLN A 39 -3.12 -5.25 -5.54
CA GLN A 39 -4.56 -5.25 -5.37
C GLN A 39 -5.29 -5.85 -6.57
N TRP A 40 -4.92 -5.45 -7.78
CA TRP A 40 -5.49 -5.96 -9.01
C TRP A 40 -5.27 -7.47 -9.14
N TYR A 41 -4.05 -7.93 -8.93
CA TYR A 41 -3.73 -9.36 -8.95
C TYR A 41 -4.54 -10.16 -7.92
N ALA A 42 -4.63 -9.67 -6.69
CA ALA A 42 -5.41 -10.32 -5.63
C ALA A 42 -6.90 -10.36 -5.95
N THR A 43 -7.44 -9.31 -6.53
CA THR A 43 -8.83 -9.22 -6.98
C THR A 43 -9.10 -10.21 -8.10
N GLU A 44 -8.23 -10.26 -9.11
CA GLU A 44 -8.35 -11.18 -10.24
C GLU A 44 -8.29 -12.65 -9.80
N LYS A 45 -7.36 -12.99 -8.92
CA LYS A 45 -7.22 -14.35 -8.39
C LYS A 45 -8.43 -14.79 -7.56
N LYS A 46 -9.02 -13.90 -6.78
CA LYS A 46 -10.16 -14.21 -5.90
C LYS A 46 -11.52 -13.99 -6.56
N LYS A 47 -11.55 -13.43 -7.77
CA LYS A 47 -12.77 -13.04 -8.51
C LYS A 47 -13.75 -12.19 -7.68
N ARG A 48 -13.24 -11.44 -6.72
CA ARG A 48 -13.97 -10.46 -5.91
C ARG A 48 -13.04 -9.35 -5.48
N VAL A 49 -13.57 -8.15 -5.30
CA VAL A 49 -12.76 -7.01 -4.85
C VAL A 49 -12.20 -7.29 -3.46
N VAL A 50 -10.88 -7.33 -3.34
CA VAL A 50 -10.17 -7.52 -2.07
C VAL A 50 -9.01 -6.54 -1.98
N VAL A 51 -8.74 -6.09 -0.75
CA VAL A 51 -7.58 -5.28 -0.44
C VAL A 51 -6.63 -6.12 0.42
N PRO A 52 -5.55 -6.67 -0.15
CA PRO A 52 -4.61 -7.49 0.60
C PRO A 52 -3.82 -6.66 1.62
N GLN A 53 -3.34 -7.29 2.67
CA GLN A 53 -2.53 -6.61 3.71
C GLN A 53 -1.27 -5.95 3.11
N ALA A 54 -0.68 -6.55 2.08
CA ALA A 54 0.47 -6.00 1.37
C ALA A 54 0.20 -4.60 0.80
N PHE A 55 -1.03 -4.30 0.38
CA PHE A 55 -1.44 -2.98 -0.09
C PHE A 55 -1.13 -1.88 0.94
N TRP A 56 -1.43 -2.14 2.21
CA TRP A 56 -1.23 -1.17 3.29
C TRP A 56 0.25 -0.98 3.61
N TRP A 57 1.03 -2.08 3.61
CA TRP A 57 2.47 -2.01 3.82
C TRP A 57 3.20 -1.29 2.69
N LEU A 58 2.87 -1.59 1.44
CA LEU A 58 3.43 -0.89 0.27
C LEU A 58 3.06 0.59 0.28
N SER A 59 1.83 0.92 0.66
CA SER A 59 1.36 2.30 0.78
C SER A 59 2.13 3.07 1.85
N LEU A 60 2.35 2.46 3.00
CA LEU A 60 3.07 3.09 4.10
C LEU A 60 4.55 3.31 3.74
N THR A 61 5.21 2.30 3.19
CA THR A 61 6.62 2.38 2.77
C THR A 61 6.81 3.39 1.64
N GLY A 62 5.98 3.33 0.60
CA GLY A 62 6.05 4.26 -0.53
C GLY A 62 5.79 5.70 -0.10
N SER A 63 4.79 5.94 0.75
CA SER A 63 4.48 7.26 1.26
C SER A 63 5.59 7.82 2.18
N LEU A 64 6.29 6.96 2.92
CA LEU A 64 7.44 7.36 3.73
C LEU A 64 8.59 7.86 2.85
N LEU A 65 8.92 7.13 1.79
CA LEU A 65 9.95 7.54 0.82
C LEU A 65 9.59 8.86 0.15
N LEU A 66 8.32 9.01 -0.27
CA LEU A 66 7.84 10.23 -0.90
C LEU A 66 7.79 11.41 0.07
N LEU A 67 7.43 11.17 1.33
CA LEU A 67 7.49 12.20 2.37
C LEU A 67 8.92 12.67 2.60
N THR A 68 9.89 11.75 2.70
CA THR A 68 11.30 12.08 2.85
C THR A 68 11.80 12.93 1.68
N TYR A 69 11.43 12.55 0.44
CA TYR A 69 11.73 13.34 -0.74
C TYR A 69 11.10 14.74 -0.68
N SER A 70 9.83 14.85 -0.29
CA SER A 70 9.10 16.11 -0.19
C SER A 70 9.66 17.05 0.88
N LEU A 71 10.13 16.50 2.00
CA LEU A 71 10.82 17.26 3.03
C LEU A 71 12.14 17.85 2.52
N HIS A 72 12.90 17.08 1.74
CA HIS A 72 14.12 17.57 1.11
C HIS A 72 13.84 18.68 0.10
N GLN A 73 12.80 18.56 -0.71
CA GLN A 73 12.38 19.57 -1.67
C GLN A 73 11.69 20.78 -1.02
N LYS A 74 11.35 20.70 0.28
CA LYS A 74 10.60 21.73 1.03
C LYS A 74 9.25 22.07 0.40
N ASP A 75 8.59 21.07 -0.22
CA ASP A 75 7.29 21.24 -0.83
C ASP A 75 6.18 20.97 0.19
N SER A 76 5.58 22.06 0.69
CA SER A 76 4.55 22.00 1.73
C SER A 76 3.28 21.26 1.29
N VAL A 77 2.93 21.31 0.01
CA VAL A 77 1.71 20.66 -0.50
C VAL A 77 1.85 19.14 -0.41
N PHE A 78 2.98 18.60 -0.87
CA PHE A 78 3.23 17.15 -0.80
C PHE A 78 3.49 16.66 0.62
N ILE A 79 4.17 17.45 1.46
CA ILE A 79 4.36 17.12 2.89
C ILE A 79 3.01 16.94 3.57
N PHE A 80 2.09 17.90 3.40
CA PHE A 80 0.74 17.83 3.96
C PHE A 80 -0.03 16.62 3.44
N ALA A 81 -0.02 16.38 2.13
CA ALA A 81 -0.73 15.27 1.52
C ALA A 81 -0.26 13.91 2.07
N TYR A 82 1.05 13.69 2.18
CA TYR A 82 1.59 12.42 2.67
C TYR A 82 1.39 12.21 4.17
N LEU A 83 1.45 13.26 4.99
CA LEU A 83 1.14 13.16 6.42
C LEU A 83 -0.30 12.72 6.67
N PHE A 84 -1.25 13.33 5.96
CA PHE A 84 -2.66 12.95 6.09
C PHE A 84 -2.97 11.54 5.57
N THR A 85 -2.22 11.08 4.59
CA THR A 85 -2.38 9.73 4.03
C THR A 85 -2.05 8.63 5.06
N TRP A 86 -1.20 8.90 6.05
CA TRP A 86 -0.84 7.92 7.06
C TRP A 86 -1.97 7.57 8.03
N ILE A 87 -2.85 8.52 8.31
CA ILE A 87 -3.97 8.32 9.25
C ILE A 87 -4.81 7.11 8.86
N PRO A 88 -5.39 7.03 7.64
CA PRO A 88 -6.18 5.87 7.24
C PRO A 88 -5.33 4.59 7.09
N TYR A 89 -4.07 4.68 6.69
CA TYR A 89 -3.21 3.51 6.53
C TYR A 89 -2.92 2.83 7.86
N ILE A 90 -2.51 3.60 8.87
CA ILE A 90 -2.25 3.08 10.22
C ILE A 90 -3.55 2.52 10.81
N ARG A 91 -4.66 3.24 10.69
CA ARG A 91 -5.96 2.81 11.20
C ARG A 91 -6.40 1.49 10.58
N ASN A 92 -6.29 1.34 9.28
CA ASN A 92 -6.67 0.10 8.58
C ASN A 92 -5.76 -1.07 8.94
N LEU A 93 -4.46 -0.84 9.11
CA LEU A 93 -3.54 -1.88 9.61
C LEU A 93 -3.89 -2.33 11.03
N MET A 94 -4.24 -1.40 11.90
CA MET A 94 -4.67 -1.73 13.28
C MET A 94 -5.94 -2.57 13.29
N ILE A 95 -6.97 -2.15 12.52
CA ILE A 95 -8.23 -2.89 12.39
C ILE A 95 -7.98 -4.28 11.81
N HIS A 96 -7.14 -4.38 10.78
CA HIS A 96 -6.82 -5.67 10.17
C HIS A 96 -6.14 -6.63 11.16
N ARG A 97 -5.22 -6.12 12.00
CA ARG A 97 -4.58 -6.92 13.07
C ARG A 97 -5.58 -7.34 14.12
N GLN A 98 -6.46 -6.46 14.57
CA GLN A 98 -7.51 -6.77 15.55
C GLN A 98 -8.45 -7.85 15.03
N ASN A 99 -8.94 -7.72 13.80
CA ASN A 99 -9.82 -8.70 13.17
C ASN A 99 -9.15 -10.08 13.02
N LYS A 100 -7.85 -10.12 12.74
CA LYS A 100 -7.11 -11.37 12.64
C LYS A 100 -6.91 -12.03 14.00
N ALA A 101 -6.69 -11.25 15.05
CA ALA A 101 -6.56 -11.75 16.42
C ALA A 101 -7.90 -12.22 17.02
N ALA A 102 -9.01 -11.58 16.62
CA ALA A 102 -10.35 -11.86 17.10
C ALA A 102 -11.11 -12.93 16.29
N GLN A 103 -10.46 -13.58 15.32
CA GLN A 103 -11.09 -14.65 14.53
C GLN A 103 -11.53 -15.81 15.45
N SER A 104 -12.80 -16.15 15.39
CA SER A 104 -13.35 -17.31 16.06
C SER A 104 -13.13 -18.58 15.23
N VAL A 105 -12.71 -19.66 15.90
CA VAL A 105 -12.57 -20.98 15.27
C VAL A 105 -13.79 -21.82 15.63
N CYS A 106 -14.45 -22.40 14.63
CA CYS A 106 -15.55 -23.32 14.87
C CYS A 106 -15.05 -24.60 15.55
N THR A 107 -15.63 -24.95 16.68
CA THR A 107 -15.27 -26.16 17.43
C THR A 107 -15.70 -27.45 16.71
N GLY A 108 -16.68 -27.36 15.81
CA GLY A 108 -17.20 -28.52 15.07
C GLY A 108 -16.41 -28.89 13.82
N CYS A 109 -15.98 -27.90 13.01
CA CYS A 109 -15.27 -28.13 11.75
C CYS A 109 -13.89 -27.48 11.65
N GLY A 110 -13.45 -26.73 12.67
CA GLY A 110 -12.14 -26.05 12.70
C GLY A 110 -12.02 -24.85 11.77
N GLN A 111 -13.09 -24.41 11.12
CA GLN A 111 -13.05 -23.27 10.22
C GLN A 111 -12.87 -21.95 10.97
N LYS A 112 -11.98 -21.11 10.46
CA LYS A 112 -11.80 -19.73 10.93
C LYS A 112 -12.90 -18.85 10.39
N ASN A 113 -13.61 -18.18 11.27
CA ASN A 113 -14.72 -17.30 10.95
C ASN A 113 -14.41 -15.85 11.31
N PRO A 114 -15.11 -14.87 10.71
CA PRO A 114 -14.97 -13.47 11.09
C PRO A 114 -15.26 -13.26 12.58
N PRO A 115 -14.70 -12.21 13.20
CA PRO A 115 -15.02 -11.86 14.59
C PRO A 115 -16.53 -11.61 14.73
N HIS A 116 -17.09 -12.02 15.84
CA HIS A 116 -18.52 -11.89 16.15
C HIS A 116 -19.47 -12.74 15.29
N SER A 117 -18.97 -13.77 14.62
CA SER A 117 -19.82 -14.77 13.95
C SER A 117 -20.51 -15.66 14.98
N ASN A 118 -21.85 -15.67 14.99
CA ASN A 118 -22.62 -16.53 15.88
C ASN A 118 -22.75 -17.95 15.35
N PHE A 119 -22.67 -18.14 14.04
CA PHE A 119 -22.82 -19.43 13.37
C PHE A 119 -21.71 -19.63 12.33
N CYS A 120 -21.29 -20.88 12.18
CA CYS A 120 -20.33 -21.27 11.16
C CYS A 120 -21.01 -21.42 9.80
N PRO A 121 -20.59 -20.72 8.74
CA PRO A 121 -21.20 -20.85 7.41
C PRO A 121 -20.90 -22.20 6.74
N ASN A 122 -19.91 -22.95 7.23
CA ASN A 122 -19.52 -24.24 6.66
C ASN A 122 -20.32 -25.41 7.24
N CYS A 123 -20.49 -25.48 8.54
CA CYS A 123 -21.16 -26.60 9.22
C CYS A 123 -22.48 -26.21 9.89
N GLY A 124 -22.84 -24.93 9.92
CA GLY A 124 -24.05 -24.42 10.59
C GLY A 124 -23.99 -24.45 12.14
N GLY A 125 -22.89 -24.89 12.73
CA GLY A 125 -22.71 -24.96 14.18
C GLY A 125 -22.61 -23.59 14.83
N LYS A 126 -23.14 -23.46 16.05
CA LYS A 126 -23.02 -22.23 16.84
C LYS A 126 -21.58 -22.04 17.30
N ILE A 127 -21.04 -20.85 17.08
CA ILE A 127 -19.73 -20.42 17.55
C ILE A 127 -19.96 -19.61 18.82
N SER A 128 -19.53 -20.15 19.92
CA SER A 128 -19.60 -19.46 21.22
C SER A 128 -18.24 -18.91 21.60
#